data_d5eec0c79fc6d7f69dbbd94b8dec1d15
#
_entry.id   d5eec0c79fc6d7f69dbbd94b8dec1d15
#
_cell.length_a   1.000
_cell.length_b   1.000
_cell.length_c   1.000
_cell.angle_alpha   90.00
_cell.angle_beta   90.00
_cell.angle_gamma   90.00
#
_symmetry.space_group_name_H-M   'P 1'
#
loop_
_entity.id
_entity.type
_entity.pdbx_description
1 polymer ?
#
loop_
_entity_poly.entity_id
_entity_poly.type
_entity_poly.pdbx_seq_one_letter_code
_entity_poly.pdbx_strand_id
1 'polypeptide(L)'
;MSKKTKKIITTAGIILALVIIVSAVLLVSKEVVIRTYEINFPGEGGDLTVLNTTVKSADVGSLEKQVSSMTGYIYCDPVITDYKIVEKFGFDIGKYHYPAFGTLEEPRLYGDINERHIEIDKYGSFIYKTGVEDTWFDMQLSDAECMSIAKQWLKENGLLNMNIDPYWTKDESRVTTKGETVVITKTIVFHLLTDDGCGIYGNSRVSVRVNGNGEIVDVYYRWREYKRKIKADLISIEDALKRIDEQKAYISMENASKELKFESVSVHYWAEAINVGIKVMLPVYVFEGESTTQDGSVEDFSITVQANKLN
;
A
#
# COMPACT_ATOMS: atom_id res chain seq x y z
N MET A 1 -16.39 -58.25 -10.66
CA MET A 1 -15.21 -57.35 -10.54
C MET A 1 -14.01 -58.13 -10.08
N SER A 2 -12.91 -58.11 -10.83
CA SER A 2 -11.73 -58.91 -10.50
C SER A 2 -11.00 -58.37 -9.24
N LYS A 3 -10.29 -59.29 -8.50
CA LYS A 3 -9.50 -58.86 -7.32
C LYS A 3 -8.53 -57.72 -7.64
N LYS A 4 -7.99 -57.66 -8.88
CA LYS A 4 -7.10 -56.64 -9.38
C LYS A 4 -7.78 -55.28 -9.52
N THR A 5 -9.04 -55.25 -10.00
CA THR A 5 -9.81 -54.02 -10.14
C THR A 5 -10.22 -53.43 -8.76
N LYS A 6 -10.59 -54.29 -7.78
CA LYS A 6 -10.84 -53.82 -6.41
C LYS A 6 -9.63 -53.19 -5.77
N LYS A 7 -8.41 -53.78 -5.95
CA LYS A 7 -7.17 -53.27 -5.38
C LYS A 7 -6.80 -51.89 -5.97
N ILE A 8 -7.01 -51.68 -7.28
CA ILE A 8 -6.75 -50.40 -7.95
C ILE A 8 -7.70 -49.31 -7.44
N ILE A 9 -8.99 -49.63 -7.29
CA ILE A 9 -9.98 -48.63 -6.78
C ILE A 9 -9.67 -48.27 -5.33
N THR A 10 -9.28 -49.22 -4.49
CA THR A 10 -8.93 -48.95 -3.08
C THR A 10 -7.67 -48.07 -3.01
N THR A 11 -6.64 -48.33 -3.81
CA THR A 11 -5.42 -47.55 -3.84
C THR A 11 -5.67 -46.11 -4.34
N ALA A 12 -6.47 -45.95 -5.40
CA ALA A 12 -6.85 -44.62 -5.91
C ALA A 12 -7.66 -43.82 -4.87
N GLY A 13 -8.56 -44.47 -4.13
CA GLY A 13 -9.31 -43.83 -3.04
C GLY A 13 -8.43 -43.37 -1.89
N ILE A 14 -7.42 -44.14 -1.51
CA ILE A 14 -6.43 -43.75 -0.48
C ILE A 14 -5.60 -42.56 -0.92
N ILE A 15 -5.13 -42.58 -2.16
CA ILE A 15 -4.32 -41.46 -2.71
C ILE A 15 -5.16 -40.18 -2.74
N LEU A 16 -6.40 -40.24 -3.20
CA LEU A 16 -7.30 -39.09 -3.22
C LEU A 16 -7.56 -38.53 -1.81
N ALA A 17 -7.80 -39.41 -0.85
CA ALA A 17 -7.99 -39.00 0.55
C ALA A 17 -6.75 -38.32 1.13
N LEU A 18 -5.56 -38.86 0.86
CA LEU A 18 -4.29 -38.24 1.27
C LEU A 18 -4.09 -36.86 0.64
N VAL A 19 -4.38 -36.72 -0.65
CA VAL A 19 -4.29 -35.42 -1.33
C VAL A 19 -5.23 -34.39 -0.69
N ILE A 20 -6.47 -34.79 -0.38
CA ILE A 20 -7.45 -33.91 0.29
C ILE A 20 -6.96 -33.50 1.69
N ILE A 21 -6.44 -34.45 2.49
CA ILE A 21 -5.93 -34.16 3.83
C ILE A 21 -4.74 -33.22 3.76
N VAL A 22 -3.76 -33.48 2.89
CA VAL A 22 -2.59 -32.62 2.73
C VAL A 22 -3.00 -31.23 2.27
N SER A 23 -3.91 -31.11 1.32
CA SER A 23 -4.42 -29.81 0.87
C SER A 23 -5.16 -29.06 1.99
N ALA A 24 -5.96 -29.75 2.81
CA ALA A 24 -6.66 -29.15 3.95
C ALA A 24 -5.65 -28.65 5.02
N VAL A 25 -4.63 -29.45 5.34
CA VAL A 25 -3.58 -29.08 6.30
C VAL A 25 -2.80 -27.87 5.79
N LEU A 26 -2.45 -27.81 4.50
CA LEU A 26 -1.76 -26.68 3.90
C LEU A 26 -2.61 -25.39 3.92
N LEU A 27 -3.91 -25.51 3.66
CA LEU A 27 -4.84 -24.37 3.74
C LEU A 27 -4.97 -23.84 5.17
N VAL A 28 -5.13 -24.72 6.15
CA VAL A 28 -5.21 -24.34 7.56
C VAL A 28 -3.92 -23.68 8.04
N SER A 29 -2.77 -24.27 7.70
CA SER A 29 -1.46 -23.69 8.08
C SER A 29 -1.24 -22.33 7.45
N LYS A 30 -1.63 -22.14 6.18
CA LYS A 30 -1.54 -20.83 5.51
C LYS A 30 -2.45 -19.79 6.17
N GLU A 31 -3.66 -20.17 6.55
CA GLU A 31 -4.59 -19.25 7.20
C GLU A 31 -4.11 -18.87 8.61
N VAL A 32 -3.54 -19.79 9.37
CA VAL A 32 -2.90 -19.51 10.66
C VAL A 32 -1.78 -18.51 10.50
N VAL A 33 -0.87 -18.71 9.55
CA VAL A 33 0.23 -17.77 9.27
C VAL A 33 -0.29 -16.37 8.93
N ILE A 34 -1.35 -16.27 8.13
CA ILE A 34 -1.95 -14.98 7.76
C ILE A 34 -2.53 -14.28 8.99
N ARG A 35 -3.22 -15.01 9.88
CA ARG A 35 -3.86 -14.44 11.08
C ARG A 35 -2.87 -14.05 12.17
N THR A 36 -1.69 -14.67 12.19
CA THR A 36 -0.63 -14.39 13.16
C THR A 36 0.43 -13.42 12.65
N TYR A 37 0.28 -12.95 11.39
CA TYR A 37 1.25 -12.03 10.82
C TYR A 37 1.20 -10.67 11.49
N GLU A 38 2.35 -10.20 11.97
CA GLU A 38 2.54 -8.88 12.55
C GLU A 38 3.16 -7.94 11.51
N ILE A 39 2.58 -6.74 11.38
CA ILE A 39 3.10 -5.72 10.46
C ILE A 39 4.45 -5.23 11.00
N ASN A 40 5.45 -5.28 10.15
CA ASN A 40 6.72 -4.62 10.42
C ASN A 40 6.66 -3.20 9.83
N PHE A 41 6.19 -2.26 10.63
CA PHE A 41 6.14 -0.87 10.20
C PHE A 41 7.53 -0.35 9.89
N PRO A 42 7.74 0.33 8.75
CA PRO A 42 9.03 0.94 8.45
C PRO A 42 9.38 1.97 9.52
N GLY A 43 10.63 1.98 9.95
CA GLY A 43 11.14 2.91 10.96
C GLY A 43 11.29 4.36 10.50
N GLU A 44 10.59 4.75 9.45
CA GLU A 44 10.57 6.10 8.90
C GLU A 44 9.38 6.87 9.47
N GLY A 45 9.47 7.29 10.66
CA GLY A 45 8.46 8.17 11.24
C GLY A 45 8.92 8.54 12.62
N GLY A 46 9.38 9.73 12.77
CA GLY A 46 9.69 10.35 14.04
C GLY A 46 10.64 9.56 14.96
N ASP A 47 11.37 10.24 15.76
CA ASP A 47 12.20 9.64 16.79
C ASP A 47 11.29 8.93 17.82
N LEU A 48 11.27 7.59 17.82
CA LEU A 48 10.49 6.78 18.77
C LEU A 48 10.80 7.10 20.24
N THR A 49 11.95 7.69 20.52
CA THR A 49 12.31 8.20 21.86
C THR A 49 11.34 9.30 22.32
N VAL A 50 10.67 9.98 21.41
CA VAL A 50 9.68 11.03 21.68
C VAL A 50 8.48 10.48 22.44
N LEU A 51 8.04 9.26 22.14
CA LEU A 51 6.87 8.67 22.82
C LEU A 51 7.12 8.32 24.28
N ASN A 52 8.37 8.04 24.67
CA ASN A 52 8.71 7.64 26.03
C ASN A 52 8.58 8.78 27.05
N THR A 53 8.61 10.02 26.60
CA THR A 53 8.53 11.22 27.47
C THR A 53 7.20 11.97 27.32
N THR A 54 6.31 11.49 26.47
CA THR A 54 5.09 12.19 26.07
C THR A 54 3.92 11.85 27.01
N VAL A 55 3.26 12.87 27.51
CA VAL A 55 1.96 12.73 28.16
C VAL A 55 0.92 12.37 27.11
N LYS A 56 0.15 11.32 27.34
CA LYS A 56 -0.89 10.87 26.45
C LYS A 56 -2.24 11.01 27.12
N SER A 57 -3.18 11.63 26.44
CA SER A 57 -4.58 11.71 26.86
C SER A 57 -5.49 11.10 25.80
N ALA A 58 -6.37 10.20 26.23
CA ALA A 58 -7.35 9.55 25.37
C ALA A 58 -8.64 9.27 26.15
N ASP A 59 -9.79 9.63 25.58
CA ASP A 59 -11.07 9.11 26.04
C ASP A 59 -11.34 7.77 25.36
N VAL A 60 -10.85 6.68 25.97
CA VAL A 60 -10.99 5.32 25.44
C VAL A 60 -12.44 4.98 25.12
N GLY A 61 -13.42 5.38 25.97
CA GLY A 61 -14.82 5.08 25.74
C GLY A 61 -15.40 5.82 24.54
N SER A 62 -14.94 7.03 24.26
CA SER A 62 -15.31 7.77 23.06
C SER A 62 -14.71 7.15 21.80
N LEU A 63 -13.43 6.79 21.83
CA LEU A 63 -12.73 6.14 20.71
C LEU A 63 -13.32 4.77 20.40
N GLU A 64 -13.63 3.94 21.42
CA GLU A 64 -14.29 2.63 21.25
C GLU A 64 -15.63 2.76 20.49
N LYS A 65 -16.41 3.79 20.79
CA LYS A 65 -17.70 4.05 20.11
C LYS A 65 -17.51 4.32 18.61
N GLN A 66 -16.43 5.01 18.23
CA GLN A 66 -16.17 5.35 16.82
C GLN A 66 -15.95 4.10 15.97
N VAL A 67 -15.34 3.06 16.52
CA VAL A 67 -15.03 1.82 15.78
C VAL A 67 -15.93 0.64 16.10
N SER A 68 -16.85 0.76 17.05
CA SER A 68 -17.69 -0.34 17.55
C SER A 68 -18.56 -1.04 16.51
N SER A 69 -18.94 -0.33 15.44
CA SER A 69 -19.73 -0.87 14.33
C SER A 69 -18.87 -1.29 13.13
N MET A 70 -17.56 -1.07 13.19
CA MET A 70 -16.66 -1.35 12.07
C MET A 70 -16.27 -2.83 12.04
N THR A 71 -16.08 -3.37 10.84
CA THR A 71 -15.61 -4.73 10.63
C THR A 71 -14.27 -4.67 9.91
N GLY A 72 -13.23 -5.21 10.53
CA GLY A 72 -11.95 -5.38 9.87
C GLY A 72 -11.92 -6.64 8.99
N TYR A 73 -11.11 -6.60 7.96
CA TYR A 73 -10.86 -7.74 7.09
C TYR A 73 -9.37 -7.90 6.81
N ILE A 74 -8.95 -9.14 6.59
CA ILE A 74 -7.63 -9.47 6.05
C ILE A 74 -7.83 -9.82 4.58
N TYR A 75 -7.17 -9.08 3.69
CA TYR A 75 -7.15 -9.38 2.27
C TYR A 75 -5.91 -10.22 1.97
N CYS A 76 -6.09 -11.34 1.27
CA CYS A 76 -5.03 -12.29 0.99
C CYS A 76 -5.20 -12.96 -0.38
N ASP A 77 -4.18 -13.74 -0.78
CA ASP A 77 -4.14 -14.41 -2.07
C ASP A 77 -4.23 -13.40 -3.24
N PRO A 78 -3.18 -12.59 -3.48
CA PRO A 78 -3.20 -11.63 -4.56
C PRO A 78 -3.42 -12.28 -5.92
N VAL A 79 -4.13 -11.58 -6.78
CA VAL A 79 -4.39 -12.01 -8.16
C VAL A 79 -3.09 -11.95 -8.95
N ILE A 80 -2.81 -12.99 -9.74
CA ILE A 80 -1.71 -12.98 -10.70
C ILE A 80 -2.20 -12.25 -11.96
N THR A 81 -1.44 -11.26 -12.40
CA THR A 81 -1.78 -10.47 -13.59
C THR A 81 -1.65 -11.30 -14.87
N ASP A 82 -2.45 -10.99 -15.87
CA ASP A 82 -2.34 -11.53 -17.22
C ASP A 82 -1.43 -10.65 -18.14
N TYR A 83 -0.81 -9.63 -17.58
CA TYR A 83 0.06 -8.67 -18.28
C TYR A 83 -0.57 -7.87 -19.42
N LYS A 84 -1.90 -7.89 -19.61
CA LYS A 84 -2.57 -7.14 -20.69
C LYS A 84 -2.31 -5.64 -20.68
N ILE A 85 -2.00 -5.06 -19.51
CA ILE A 85 -1.63 -3.65 -19.43
C ILE A 85 -0.38 -3.33 -20.27
N VAL A 86 0.52 -4.28 -20.43
CA VAL A 86 1.74 -4.15 -21.26
C VAL A 86 1.39 -3.92 -22.72
N GLU A 87 0.43 -4.71 -23.28
CA GLU A 87 -0.05 -4.55 -24.64
C GLU A 87 -0.78 -3.21 -24.83
N LYS A 88 -1.52 -2.78 -23.80
CA LYS A 88 -2.21 -1.49 -23.81
C LYS A 88 -1.23 -0.32 -23.94
N PHE A 89 -0.06 -0.42 -23.35
CA PHE A 89 1.02 0.55 -23.52
C PHE A 89 1.86 0.29 -24.79
N GLY A 90 1.42 -0.59 -25.69
CA GLY A 90 2.02 -0.82 -27.00
C GLY A 90 3.30 -1.63 -26.99
N PHE A 91 3.55 -2.43 -25.95
CA PHE A 91 4.66 -3.36 -25.91
C PHE A 91 4.22 -4.78 -26.27
N ASP A 92 5.13 -5.57 -26.82
CA ASP A 92 4.92 -6.99 -27.13
C ASP A 92 5.11 -7.83 -25.85
N ILE A 93 4.04 -8.44 -25.36
CA ILE A 93 4.05 -9.25 -24.12
C ILE A 93 5.02 -10.43 -24.16
N GLY A 94 5.39 -10.91 -25.36
CA GLY A 94 6.36 -11.98 -25.57
C GLY A 94 7.81 -11.52 -25.49
N LYS A 95 8.09 -10.22 -25.50
CA LYS A 95 9.43 -9.63 -25.53
C LYS A 95 9.74 -8.89 -24.24
N TYR A 96 10.24 -9.61 -23.25
CA TYR A 96 10.62 -9.02 -21.97
C TYR A 96 12.02 -9.43 -21.53
N HIS A 97 12.58 -8.66 -20.62
CA HIS A 97 13.84 -8.94 -19.93
C HIS A 97 13.57 -9.00 -18.43
N TYR A 98 14.50 -9.62 -17.70
CA TYR A 98 14.55 -9.47 -16.24
C TYR A 98 15.54 -8.37 -15.91
N PRO A 99 15.13 -7.25 -15.32
CA PRO A 99 16.07 -6.19 -14.96
C PRO A 99 17.05 -6.69 -13.89
N ALA A 100 18.31 -6.30 -14.03
CA ALA A 100 19.34 -6.66 -13.05
C ALA A 100 19.09 -6.01 -11.68
N PHE A 101 18.44 -4.85 -11.68
CA PHE A 101 18.05 -4.09 -10.50
C PHE A 101 16.62 -3.57 -10.72
N GLY A 102 15.70 -3.96 -9.84
CA GLY A 102 14.31 -3.51 -9.90
C GLY A 102 13.81 -3.12 -8.51
N THR A 103 12.85 -2.20 -8.47
CA THR A 103 12.15 -1.82 -7.23
C THR A 103 10.94 -2.71 -6.95
N LEU A 104 10.57 -3.56 -7.91
CA LEU A 104 9.48 -4.52 -7.85
C LEU A 104 10.03 -5.95 -7.61
N GLU A 105 9.17 -6.86 -7.15
CA GLU A 105 9.53 -8.26 -6.92
C GLU A 105 9.49 -9.07 -8.23
N GLU A 106 10.62 -9.62 -8.64
CA GLU A 106 10.74 -10.44 -9.87
C GLU A 106 10.07 -9.77 -11.10
N PRO A 107 10.38 -8.50 -11.40
CA PRO A 107 9.69 -7.79 -12.44
C PRO A 107 10.09 -8.26 -13.84
N ARG A 108 9.15 -8.08 -14.78
CA ARG A 108 9.44 -8.14 -16.21
C ARG A 108 9.57 -6.72 -16.75
N LEU A 109 10.62 -6.47 -17.49
CA LEU A 109 10.88 -5.21 -18.19
C LEU A 109 10.54 -5.34 -19.66
N TYR A 110 9.73 -4.42 -20.17
CA TYR A 110 9.37 -4.30 -21.58
C TYR A 110 9.79 -2.92 -22.08
N GLY A 111 10.44 -2.87 -23.23
CA GLY A 111 10.99 -1.64 -23.80
C GLY A 111 12.45 -1.41 -23.40
N ASP A 112 12.95 -0.17 -23.62
CA ASP A 112 14.31 0.24 -23.27
C ASP A 112 14.30 0.99 -21.95
N ILE A 113 15.11 0.55 -20.98
CA ILE A 113 15.17 1.15 -19.63
C ILE A 113 15.61 2.62 -19.65
N ASN A 114 16.34 3.04 -20.68
CA ASN A 114 16.81 4.42 -20.84
C ASN A 114 15.80 5.32 -21.55
N GLU A 115 14.71 4.73 -22.08
CA GLU A 115 13.70 5.41 -22.85
C GLU A 115 12.30 5.07 -22.33
N ARG A 116 11.41 4.70 -23.25
CA ARG A 116 10.06 4.27 -22.95
C ARG A 116 10.03 2.80 -22.52
N HIS A 117 9.56 2.52 -21.30
CA HIS A 117 9.48 1.16 -20.78
C HIS A 117 8.39 0.98 -19.73
N ILE A 118 8.03 -0.26 -19.49
CA ILE A 118 7.23 -0.69 -18.34
C ILE A 118 7.93 -1.83 -17.60
N GLU A 119 8.10 -1.66 -16.31
CA GLU A 119 8.53 -2.69 -15.37
C GLU A 119 7.31 -3.13 -14.56
N ILE A 120 6.97 -4.43 -14.57
CA ILE A 120 5.75 -4.94 -13.95
C ILE A 120 6.00 -6.25 -13.22
N ASP A 121 5.49 -6.36 -11.98
CA ASP A 121 5.54 -7.61 -11.21
C ASP A 121 4.40 -8.58 -11.58
N LYS A 122 4.48 -9.80 -11.07
CA LYS A 122 3.47 -10.84 -11.30
C LYS A 122 2.09 -10.56 -10.70
N TYR A 123 1.96 -9.53 -9.86
CA TYR A 123 0.71 -9.14 -9.22
C TYR A 123 0.12 -7.86 -9.82
N GLY A 124 0.74 -7.31 -10.86
CA GLY A 124 0.23 -6.18 -11.61
C GLY A 124 0.68 -4.81 -11.10
N SER A 125 1.53 -4.74 -10.07
CA SER A 125 2.18 -3.48 -9.72
C SER A 125 3.21 -3.14 -10.79
N PHE A 126 3.27 -1.88 -11.23
CA PHE A 126 4.17 -1.50 -12.32
C PHE A 126 4.73 -0.09 -12.16
N ILE A 127 5.83 0.13 -12.87
CA ILE A 127 6.43 1.43 -13.13
C ILE A 127 6.42 1.61 -14.64
N TYR A 128 5.79 2.66 -15.12
CA TYR A 128 5.76 2.99 -16.53
C TYR A 128 6.45 4.33 -16.76
N LYS A 129 7.45 4.35 -17.62
CA LYS A 129 8.07 5.56 -18.15
C LYS A 129 7.65 5.79 -19.59
N THR A 130 7.18 6.98 -19.88
CA THR A 130 6.63 7.32 -21.20
C THR A 130 7.70 7.62 -22.23
N GLY A 131 8.94 7.86 -21.82
CA GLY A 131 10.02 8.38 -22.66
C GLY A 131 9.95 9.92 -22.86
N VAL A 132 8.99 10.58 -22.23
CA VAL A 132 8.93 12.05 -22.17
C VAL A 132 9.95 12.51 -21.16
N GLU A 133 10.79 13.48 -21.54
CA GLU A 133 11.78 14.07 -20.67
C GLU A 133 11.18 15.12 -19.73
N ASP A 134 11.85 15.36 -18.62
CA ASP A 134 11.57 16.50 -17.77
C ASP A 134 11.83 17.80 -18.56
N THR A 135 10.93 18.76 -18.43
CA THR A 135 11.14 20.08 -19.03
C THR A 135 12.16 20.88 -18.20
N TRP A 136 12.92 21.73 -18.86
CA TRP A 136 13.85 22.67 -18.19
C TRP A 136 13.15 24.00 -17.84
N PHE A 137 11.84 24.07 -18.07
CA PHE A 137 11.05 25.29 -17.85
C PHE A 137 10.33 25.20 -16.51
N ASP A 138 10.13 26.36 -15.92
CA ASP A 138 9.34 26.50 -14.70
C ASP A 138 7.91 26.03 -14.91
N MET A 139 7.41 25.22 -13.98
CA MET A 139 6.06 24.69 -13.99
C MET A 139 5.04 25.83 -13.88
N GLN A 140 4.24 25.98 -14.91
CA GLN A 140 3.16 26.99 -14.93
C GLN A 140 1.80 26.41 -14.49
N LEU A 141 1.70 25.08 -14.44
CA LEU A 141 0.47 24.39 -14.06
C LEU A 141 0.30 24.37 -12.55
N SER A 142 -0.91 24.69 -12.10
CA SER A 142 -1.30 24.53 -10.70
C SER A 142 -1.42 23.05 -10.30
N ASP A 143 -1.44 22.77 -9.01
CA ASP A 143 -1.67 21.42 -8.48
C ASP A 143 -2.99 20.84 -8.95
N ALA A 144 -4.05 21.65 -9.03
CA ALA A 144 -5.37 21.23 -9.51
C ALA A 144 -5.35 20.82 -11.00
N GLU A 145 -4.61 21.54 -11.84
CA GLU A 145 -4.44 21.20 -13.25
C GLU A 145 -3.65 19.91 -13.43
N CYS A 146 -2.50 19.78 -12.74
CA CYS A 146 -1.71 18.56 -12.77
C CYS A 146 -2.51 17.35 -12.26
N MET A 147 -3.31 17.53 -11.22
CA MET A 147 -4.21 16.51 -10.69
C MET A 147 -5.27 16.09 -11.71
N SER A 148 -5.86 17.05 -12.41
CA SER A 148 -6.85 16.79 -13.49
C SER A 148 -6.23 15.97 -14.61
N ILE A 149 -5.03 16.34 -15.06
CA ILE A 149 -4.25 15.62 -16.08
C ILE A 149 -3.97 14.19 -15.64
N ALA A 150 -3.46 14.00 -14.43
CA ALA A 150 -3.15 12.70 -13.88
C ALA A 150 -4.39 11.79 -13.77
N LYS A 151 -5.51 12.31 -13.26
CA LYS A 151 -6.80 11.57 -13.19
C LYS A 151 -7.33 11.19 -14.57
N GLN A 152 -7.28 12.11 -15.51
CA GLN A 152 -7.73 11.85 -16.88
C GLN A 152 -6.90 10.74 -17.52
N TRP A 153 -5.57 10.82 -17.42
CA TRP A 153 -4.67 9.80 -17.96
C TRP A 153 -4.92 8.42 -17.35
N LEU A 154 -5.06 8.33 -16.02
CA LEU A 154 -5.39 7.08 -15.34
C LEU A 154 -6.73 6.50 -15.83
N LYS A 155 -7.75 7.35 -16.02
CA LYS A 155 -9.07 6.95 -16.53
C LYS A 155 -9.00 6.41 -17.96
N GLU A 156 -8.32 7.11 -18.86
CA GLU A 156 -8.15 6.71 -20.26
C GLU A 156 -7.40 5.38 -20.38
N ASN A 157 -6.49 5.12 -19.45
CA ASN A 157 -5.76 3.87 -19.37
C ASN A 157 -6.48 2.78 -18.55
N GLY A 158 -7.72 3.02 -18.08
CA GLY A 158 -8.50 2.04 -17.30
C GLY A 158 -7.85 1.63 -15.98
N LEU A 159 -7.07 2.53 -15.38
CA LEU A 159 -6.36 2.34 -14.11
C LEU A 159 -7.12 2.92 -12.92
N LEU A 160 -8.29 3.54 -13.19
CA LEU A 160 -9.23 4.04 -12.18
C LEU A 160 -10.32 3.01 -11.86
N ASN A 161 -9.97 1.74 -11.73
CA ASN A 161 -10.91 0.68 -11.35
C ASN A 161 -11.21 0.66 -9.85
N MET A 162 -10.63 1.58 -9.11
CA MET A 162 -10.76 1.72 -7.66
C MET A 162 -11.01 3.17 -7.29
N ASN A 163 -11.57 3.34 -6.12
CA ASN A 163 -11.69 4.66 -5.53
C ASN A 163 -10.29 5.18 -5.20
N ILE A 164 -9.95 6.33 -5.73
CA ILE A 164 -8.72 7.03 -5.41
C ILE A 164 -9.06 8.41 -4.89
N ASP A 165 -8.32 8.84 -3.89
CA ASP A 165 -8.39 10.20 -3.38
C ASP A 165 -7.04 10.89 -3.56
N PRO A 166 -7.01 12.14 -4.09
CA PRO A 166 -5.77 12.91 -4.14
C PRO A 166 -5.27 13.14 -2.72
N TYR A 167 -4.03 12.75 -2.48
CA TYR A 167 -3.46 12.83 -1.15
C TYR A 167 -2.52 14.03 -1.00
N TRP A 168 -1.55 14.13 -1.90
CA TRP A 168 -0.60 15.23 -1.89
C TRP A 168 0.09 15.39 -3.23
N THR A 169 0.67 16.57 -3.44
CA THR A 169 1.55 16.88 -4.57
C THR A 169 2.98 17.08 -4.06
N LYS A 170 3.95 16.67 -4.86
CA LYS A 170 5.36 16.89 -4.60
C LYS A 170 6.01 17.56 -5.77
N ASP A 171 6.64 18.70 -5.51
CA ASP A 171 7.41 19.42 -6.50
C ASP A 171 8.83 18.86 -6.62
N GLU A 172 9.28 18.61 -7.84
CA GLU A 172 10.69 18.39 -8.13
C GLU A 172 11.27 19.67 -8.74
N SER A 173 12.30 20.19 -8.09
CA SER A 173 12.92 21.45 -8.48
C SER A 173 14.36 21.26 -8.92
N ARG A 174 14.81 22.13 -9.81
CA ARG A 174 16.23 22.26 -10.19
C ARG A 174 16.70 23.69 -10.00
N VAL A 175 17.98 23.82 -9.70
CA VAL A 175 18.63 25.14 -9.62
C VAL A 175 19.20 25.46 -11.00
N THR A 176 18.81 26.61 -11.57
CA THR A 176 19.31 27.10 -12.84
C THR A 176 20.77 27.56 -12.71
N THR A 177 21.44 27.77 -13.84
CA THR A 177 22.80 28.33 -13.86
C THR A 177 22.90 29.75 -13.28
N LYS A 178 21.78 30.46 -13.13
CA LYS A 178 21.65 31.76 -12.47
C LYS A 178 21.40 31.66 -10.97
N GLY A 179 21.28 30.43 -10.41
CA GLY A 179 21.01 30.21 -9.01
C GLY A 179 19.51 30.29 -8.65
N GLU A 180 18.61 30.38 -9.62
CA GLU A 180 17.16 30.39 -9.41
C GLU A 180 16.65 28.93 -9.25
N THR A 181 15.78 28.67 -8.28
CA THR A 181 15.11 27.39 -8.14
C THR A 181 13.84 27.40 -8.97
N VAL A 182 13.71 26.46 -9.90
CA VAL A 182 12.52 26.27 -10.74
C VAL A 182 11.92 24.89 -10.52
N VAL A 183 10.59 24.82 -10.43
CA VAL A 183 9.85 23.55 -10.37
C VAL A 183 9.74 23.03 -11.80
N ILE A 184 10.22 21.82 -12.04
CA ILE A 184 10.26 21.22 -13.39
C ILE A 184 9.21 20.13 -13.59
N THR A 185 8.84 19.42 -12.53
CA THR A 185 7.78 18.40 -12.54
C THR A 185 7.00 18.43 -11.24
N LYS A 186 5.75 17.96 -11.30
CA LYS A 186 4.91 17.69 -10.14
C LYS A 186 4.53 16.22 -10.10
N THR A 187 4.70 15.59 -8.96
CA THR A 187 4.23 14.22 -8.69
C THR A 187 2.92 14.29 -7.92
N ILE A 188 1.87 13.77 -8.53
CA ILE A 188 0.55 13.65 -7.91
C ILE A 188 0.45 12.27 -7.30
N VAL A 189 0.26 12.20 -6.00
CA VAL A 189 0.09 10.94 -5.27
C VAL A 189 -1.37 10.76 -4.88
N PHE A 190 -1.90 9.58 -5.17
CA PHE A 190 -3.26 9.20 -4.84
C PHE A 190 -3.25 8.10 -3.78
N HIS A 191 -4.05 8.28 -2.74
CA HIS A 191 -4.45 7.19 -1.84
C HIS A 191 -5.43 6.26 -2.57
N LEU A 192 -5.29 4.98 -2.29
CA LEU A 192 -6.24 3.97 -2.69
C LEU A 192 -7.26 3.80 -1.57
N LEU A 193 -8.53 3.65 -1.96
CA LEU A 193 -9.62 3.40 -1.05
C LEU A 193 -10.22 2.03 -1.37
N THR A 194 -10.68 1.33 -0.34
CA THR A 194 -11.51 0.14 -0.48
C THR A 194 -12.91 0.51 -0.99
N ASP A 195 -13.72 -0.46 -1.38
CA ASP A 195 -15.09 -0.24 -1.85
C ASP A 195 -16.00 0.43 -0.80
N ASP A 196 -15.68 0.25 0.48
CA ASP A 196 -16.36 0.86 1.63
C ASP A 196 -15.72 2.19 2.07
N GLY A 197 -14.79 2.73 1.28
CA GLY A 197 -14.19 4.05 1.48
C GLY A 197 -13.05 4.11 2.49
N CYS A 198 -12.59 2.95 3.02
CA CYS A 198 -11.45 2.92 3.93
C CYS A 198 -10.13 3.15 3.17
N GLY A 199 -9.26 4.00 3.70
CA GLY A 199 -7.94 4.29 3.12
C GLY A 199 -7.02 3.06 3.15
N ILE A 200 -6.15 2.95 2.15
CA ILE A 200 -5.11 1.92 2.08
C ILE A 200 -3.75 2.59 2.18
N TYR A 201 -3.04 2.29 3.25
CA TYR A 201 -1.73 2.83 3.60
C TYR A 201 -0.60 1.85 3.31
N GLY A 202 0.63 2.24 3.61
CA GLY A 202 1.83 1.43 3.38
C GLY A 202 2.35 1.57 1.96
N ASN A 203 2.62 0.45 1.30
CA ASN A 203 3.23 0.45 -0.04
C ASN A 203 2.24 0.53 -1.20
N SER A 204 0.93 0.58 -0.93
CA SER A 204 -0.09 0.73 -1.97
C SER A 204 -0.36 2.20 -2.26
N ARG A 205 0.02 2.64 -3.45
CA ARG A 205 -0.23 4.00 -3.93
C ARG A 205 -0.16 4.06 -5.45
N VAL A 206 -0.82 5.06 -6.01
CA VAL A 206 -0.62 5.46 -7.39
C VAL A 206 0.02 6.83 -7.38
N SER A 207 1.10 7.02 -8.11
CA SER A 207 1.69 8.33 -8.32
C SER A 207 1.94 8.57 -9.80
N VAL A 208 1.65 9.79 -10.24
CA VAL A 208 1.78 10.22 -11.64
C VAL A 208 2.63 11.49 -11.66
N ARG A 209 3.71 11.48 -12.42
CA ARG A 209 4.58 12.62 -12.58
C ARG A 209 4.24 13.37 -13.87
N VAL A 210 4.02 14.68 -13.74
CA VAL A 210 3.61 15.58 -14.82
C VAL A 210 4.71 16.62 -15.00
N ASN A 211 5.14 16.86 -16.26
CA ASN A 211 6.12 17.92 -16.58
C ASN A 211 5.44 19.28 -16.81
N GLY A 212 6.25 20.32 -17.01
CA GLY A 212 5.77 21.69 -17.22
C GLY A 212 4.87 21.91 -18.45
N ASN A 213 4.88 20.99 -19.41
CA ASN A 213 3.99 21.01 -20.59
C ASN A 213 2.66 20.28 -20.34
N GLY A 214 2.45 19.69 -19.18
CA GLY A 214 1.28 18.86 -18.89
C GLY A 214 1.36 17.44 -19.44
N GLU A 215 2.56 16.95 -19.79
CA GLU A 215 2.78 15.61 -20.28
C GLU A 215 3.12 14.66 -19.12
N ILE A 216 2.67 13.41 -19.20
CA ILE A 216 3.01 12.38 -18.21
C ILE A 216 4.44 11.89 -18.48
N VAL A 217 5.30 12.00 -17.48
CA VAL A 217 6.68 11.51 -17.52
C VAL A 217 6.77 10.06 -17.09
N ASP A 218 6.21 9.76 -15.91
CA ASP A 218 6.13 8.39 -15.40
C ASP A 218 4.91 8.17 -14.51
N VAL A 219 4.63 6.88 -14.30
CA VAL A 219 3.55 6.41 -13.42
C VAL A 219 4.07 5.26 -12.58
N TYR A 220 3.90 5.37 -11.27
CA TYR A 220 4.12 4.31 -10.31
C TYR A 220 2.76 3.79 -9.85
N TYR A 221 2.40 2.58 -10.27
CA TYR A 221 1.14 1.93 -9.92
C TYR A 221 1.44 0.76 -8.99
N ARG A 222 1.33 0.99 -7.68
CA ARG A 222 1.59 -0.01 -6.64
C ARG A 222 0.28 -0.45 -6.03
N TRP A 223 -0.39 -1.36 -6.75
CA TRP A 223 -1.63 -1.97 -6.31
C TRP A 223 -1.65 -3.45 -6.62
N ARG A 224 -2.34 -4.21 -5.76
CA ARG A 224 -2.63 -5.64 -5.96
C ARG A 224 -4.08 -5.91 -5.67
N GLU A 225 -4.73 -6.66 -6.56
CA GLU A 225 -6.04 -7.22 -6.28
C GLU A 225 -5.89 -8.49 -5.43
N TYR A 226 -6.89 -8.75 -4.59
CA TYR A 226 -6.90 -9.90 -3.69
C TYR A 226 -8.11 -10.78 -3.96
N LYS A 227 -7.91 -12.11 -3.98
CA LYS A 227 -8.98 -13.11 -4.24
C LYS A 227 -9.84 -13.39 -3.03
N ARG A 228 -9.28 -13.23 -1.82
CA ARG A 228 -9.95 -13.58 -0.57
C ARG A 228 -9.97 -12.42 0.41
N LYS A 229 -11.09 -12.35 1.13
CA LYS A 229 -11.33 -11.41 2.22
C LYS A 229 -11.77 -12.22 3.43
N ILE A 230 -10.98 -12.23 4.49
CA ILE A 230 -11.22 -12.98 5.73
C ILE A 230 -11.60 -11.99 6.81
N LYS A 231 -12.72 -12.24 7.51
CA LYS A 231 -13.09 -11.38 8.65
C LYS A 231 -12.02 -11.46 9.74
N ALA A 232 -11.59 -10.31 10.22
CA ALA A 232 -10.63 -10.16 11.30
C ALA A 232 -11.34 -9.81 12.62
N ASP A 233 -10.90 -10.42 13.71
CA ASP A 233 -11.27 -9.97 15.04
C ASP A 233 -10.37 -8.77 15.38
N LEU A 234 -10.99 -7.61 15.63
CA LEU A 234 -10.27 -6.40 16.00
C LEU A 234 -9.91 -6.41 17.48
N ILE A 235 -8.76 -5.82 17.83
CA ILE A 235 -8.36 -5.59 19.22
C ILE A 235 -9.15 -4.42 19.81
N SER A 236 -9.20 -4.31 21.15
CA SER A 236 -9.75 -3.14 21.83
C SER A 236 -8.90 -1.88 21.57
N ILE A 237 -9.48 -0.71 21.76
CA ILE A 237 -8.72 0.55 21.71
C ILE A 237 -7.64 0.59 22.79
N GLU A 238 -7.91 0.02 23.97
CA GLU A 238 -6.92 -0.09 25.05
C GLU A 238 -5.71 -0.92 24.63
N ASP A 239 -5.92 -2.09 23.99
CA ASP A 239 -4.84 -2.90 23.45
C ASP A 239 -4.08 -2.18 22.31
N ALA A 240 -4.80 -1.39 21.49
CA ALA A 240 -4.18 -0.61 20.43
C ALA A 240 -3.26 0.49 21.01
N LEU A 241 -3.71 1.24 22.00
CA LEU A 241 -2.90 2.24 22.70
C LEU A 241 -1.67 1.61 23.36
N LYS A 242 -1.82 0.40 23.95
CA LYS A 242 -0.70 -0.36 24.49
C LYS A 242 0.32 -0.73 23.40
N ARG A 243 -0.12 -1.12 22.21
CA ARG A 243 0.81 -1.38 21.08
C ARG A 243 1.58 -0.12 20.68
N ILE A 244 0.95 1.06 20.74
CA ILE A 244 1.64 2.34 20.53
C ILE A 244 2.74 2.53 21.58
N ASP A 245 2.45 2.25 22.86
CA ASP A 245 3.43 2.32 23.93
C ASP A 245 4.58 1.33 23.77
N GLU A 246 4.30 0.16 23.19
CA GLU A 246 5.29 -0.86 22.85
C GLU A 246 6.08 -0.55 21.58
N GLN A 247 5.88 0.63 20.96
CA GLN A 247 6.52 1.06 19.72
C GLN A 247 6.18 0.15 18.51
N LYS A 248 5.00 -0.46 18.51
CA LYS A 248 4.46 -1.29 17.42
C LYS A 248 3.47 -0.50 16.57
N ALA A 249 3.88 0.69 16.15
CA ALA A 249 3.06 1.62 15.40
C ALA A 249 3.89 2.39 14.38
N TYR A 250 3.25 2.86 13.33
CA TYR A 250 3.81 3.86 12.41
C TYR A 250 3.33 5.24 12.86
N ILE A 251 4.26 6.16 13.04
CA ILE A 251 4.00 7.49 13.56
C ILE A 251 4.30 8.50 12.46
N SER A 252 3.33 9.34 12.15
CA SER A 252 3.47 10.46 11.23
C SER A 252 3.27 11.77 12.02
N MET A 253 4.35 12.44 12.33
CA MET A 253 4.39 13.77 12.92
C MET A 253 5.70 14.46 12.53
N GLU A 254 5.69 15.79 12.45
CA GLU A 254 6.85 16.55 11.98
C GLU A 254 7.89 16.76 13.08
N ASN A 255 7.44 16.99 14.31
CA ASN A 255 8.29 17.39 15.42
C ASN A 255 8.16 16.48 16.65
N ALA A 256 9.17 16.57 17.52
CA ALA A 256 9.16 15.89 18.81
C ALA A 256 8.02 16.44 19.71
N SER A 257 7.16 15.53 20.17
CA SER A 257 5.99 15.86 20.96
C SER A 257 6.28 15.83 22.46
N LYS A 258 5.69 16.78 23.20
CA LYS A 258 5.59 16.79 24.64
C LYS A 258 4.31 16.15 25.14
N GLU A 259 3.22 16.36 24.39
CA GLU A 259 1.89 15.85 24.73
C GLU A 259 1.17 15.41 23.45
N LEU A 260 0.50 14.25 23.53
CA LEU A 260 -0.39 13.75 22.49
C LEU A 260 -1.81 13.66 23.03
N LYS A 261 -2.76 14.26 22.33
CA LYS A 261 -4.19 14.17 22.63
C LYS A 261 -4.87 13.43 21.48
N PHE A 262 -5.30 12.19 21.73
CA PHE A 262 -6.02 11.37 20.77
C PHE A 262 -7.48 11.82 20.70
N GLU A 263 -7.96 12.20 19.52
CA GLU A 263 -9.29 12.75 19.30
C GLU A 263 -10.19 11.83 18.47
N SER A 264 -9.59 11.15 17.48
CA SER A 264 -10.33 10.25 16.61
C SER A 264 -9.58 8.94 16.35
N VAL A 265 -10.34 7.93 15.96
CA VAL A 265 -9.83 6.65 15.47
C VAL A 265 -10.73 6.12 14.38
N SER A 266 -10.10 5.58 13.34
CA SER A 266 -10.79 4.95 12.21
C SER A 266 -10.13 3.62 11.82
N VAL A 267 -10.88 2.76 11.14
CA VAL A 267 -10.36 1.51 10.60
C VAL A 267 -9.97 1.74 9.14
N HIS A 268 -8.74 1.44 8.83
CA HIS A 268 -8.16 1.48 7.50
C HIS A 268 -7.40 0.19 7.23
N TYR A 269 -6.60 0.17 6.17
CA TYR A 269 -5.83 -1.00 5.78
C TYR A 269 -4.37 -0.65 5.54
N TRP A 270 -3.49 -1.57 5.87
CA TRP A 270 -2.06 -1.49 5.58
C TRP A 270 -1.68 -2.57 4.57
N ALA A 271 -1.16 -2.14 3.43
CA ALA A 271 -0.61 -3.02 2.43
C ALA A 271 0.89 -3.18 2.64
N GLU A 272 1.32 -4.43 2.82
CA GLU A 272 2.73 -4.76 3.01
C GLU A 272 3.58 -4.44 1.79
N ALA A 273 4.88 -4.28 2.04
CA ALA A 273 5.86 -4.03 1.00
C ALA A 273 5.83 -5.12 -0.08
N ILE A 274 6.10 -4.72 -1.31
CA ILE A 274 6.06 -5.59 -2.49
C ILE A 274 6.99 -6.79 -2.35
N ASN A 275 8.13 -6.61 -1.67
CA ASN A 275 9.17 -7.62 -1.46
C ASN A 275 8.95 -8.50 -0.21
N VAL A 276 7.90 -8.29 0.57
CA VAL A 276 7.58 -9.15 1.72
C VAL A 276 7.01 -10.47 1.23
N GLY A 277 7.48 -11.60 1.81
CA GLY A 277 7.05 -12.95 1.43
C GLY A 277 5.55 -13.19 1.58
N ILE A 278 4.92 -12.61 2.61
CA ILE A 278 3.47 -12.67 2.85
C ILE A 278 2.82 -11.47 2.16
N LYS A 279 1.96 -11.76 1.19
CA LYS A 279 1.24 -10.75 0.41
C LYS A 279 -0.17 -10.59 0.98
N VAL A 280 -0.28 -9.73 1.99
CA VAL A 280 -1.56 -9.46 2.67
C VAL A 280 -1.79 -7.95 2.77
N MET A 281 -3.05 -7.59 3.00
CA MET A 281 -3.45 -6.26 3.43
C MET A 281 -4.23 -6.44 4.74
N LEU A 282 -3.77 -5.80 5.79
CA LEU A 282 -4.26 -5.99 7.15
C LEU A 282 -5.03 -4.78 7.65
N PRO A 283 -6.05 -4.96 8.51
CA PRO A 283 -6.74 -3.84 9.12
C PRO A 283 -5.82 -3.14 10.13
N VAL A 284 -5.87 -1.82 10.11
CA VAL A 284 -5.16 -0.95 11.03
C VAL A 284 -6.12 0.06 11.63
N TYR A 285 -5.85 0.46 12.86
CA TYR A 285 -6.40 1.68 13.41
C TYR A 285 -5.51 2.86 13.04
N VAL A 286 -6.13 3.93 12.62
CA VAL A 286 -5.48 5.22 12.42
C VAL A 286 -6.04 6.16 13.48
N PHE A 287 -5.20 6.54 14.42
CA PHE A 287 -5.50 7.53 15.44
C PHE A 287 -5.03 8.88 14.95
N GLU A 288 -5.86 9.89 15.14
CA GLU A 288 -5.54 11.27 14.82
C GLU A 288 -5.81 12.15 16.03
N GLY A 289 -5.16 13.30 16.09
CA GLY A 289 -5.32 14.24 17.16
C GLY A 289 -4.27 15.34 17.13
N GLU A 290 -4.14 16.06 18.26
CA GLU A 290 -3.23 17.18 18.43
C GLU A 290 -1.97 16.77 19.20
N SER A 291 -0.84 17.22 18.72
CA SER A 291 0.48 17.10 19.32
C SER A 291 0.93 18.47 19.81
N THR A 292 1.28 18.60 21.10
CA THR A 292 1.97 19.79 21.59
C THR A 292 3.47 19.53 21.58
N THR A 293 4.22 20.31 20.84
CA THR A 293 5.68 20.19 20.72
C THR A 293 6.42 20.75 21.93
N GLN A 294 7.74 20.59 21.99
CA GLN A 294 8.56 21.05 23.12
C GLN A 294 8.56 22.59 23.27
N ASP A 295 8.40 23.33 22.19
CA ASP A 295 8.30 24.80 22.18
C ASP A 295 6.87 25.32 22.44
N GLY A 296 5.89 24.42 22.59
CA GLY A 296 4.50 24.72 22.86
C GLY A 296 3.64 24.97 21.62
N SER A 297 4.15 24.78 20.41
CA SER A 297 3.32 24.80 19.21
C SER A 297 2.41 23.55 19.17
N VAL A 298 1.29 23.67 18.46
CA VAL A 298 0.33 22.58 18.27
C VAL A 298 0.32 22.19 16.80
N GLU A 299 0.42 20.89 16.53
CA GLU A 299 0.38 20.31 15.21
C GLU A 299 -0.48 19.03 15.20
N ASP A 300 -1.04 18.69 14.04
CA ASP A 300 -1.77 17.45 13.86
C ASP A 300 -0.81 16.26 13.82
N PHE A 301 -1.23 15.11 14.33
CA PHE A 301 -0.53 13.85 14.20
C PHE A 301 -1.42 12.73 13.71
N SER A 302 -0.80 11.72 13.11
CA SER A 302 -1.45 10.45 12.80
C SER A 302 -0.58 9.28 13.27
N ILE A 303 -1.19 8.31 13.95
CA ILE A 303 -0.53 7.09 14.41
C ILE A 303 -1.30 5.89 13.90
N THR A 304 -0.62 5.04 13.14
CA THR A 304 -1.18 3.81 12.58
C THR A 304 -0.71 2.59 13.35
N VAL A 305 -1.63 1.76 13.80
CA VAL A 305 -1.34 0.53 14.53
C VAL A 305 -2.15 -0.64 14.00
N GLN A 306 -1.55 -1.83 13.95
CA GLN A 306 -2.26 -3.04 13.50
C GLN A 306 -3.47 -3.35 14.40
N ALA A 307 -4.65 -3.52 13.78
CA ALA A 307 -5.92 -3.61 14.49
C ALA A 307 -6.43 -5.05 14.69
N ASN A 308 -5.93 -6.06 13.95
CA ASN A 308 -6.38 -7.43 14.15
C ASN A 308 -5.71 -8.12 15.35
N LYS A 309 -6.46 -9.02 16.00
CA LYS A 309 -5.89 -9.96 16.98
C LYS A 309 -4.92 -10.90 16.28
N LEU A 310 -3.78 -11.13 16.93
CA LEU A 310 -2.83 -12.17 16.54
C LEU A 310 -3.24 -13.45 17.27
N ASN A 311 -3.80 -14.42 16.55
CA ASN A 311 -4.31 -15.70 17.11
C ASN A 311 -3.27 -16.80 16.93
#